data_ff7e44a9217cc863f9270c02aac428d8
#
_entry.id   ff7e44a9217cc863f9270c02aac428d8
#
_cell.length_a   1.000
_cell.length_b   1.000
_cell.length_c   1.000
_cell.angle_alpha   90.00
_cell.angle_beta   90.00
_cell.angle_gamma   90.00
#
_symmetry.space_group_name_H-M   'P 1'
#
loop_
_entity.id
_entity.type
_entity.pdbx_description
1 polymer ?
#
loop_
_entity_poly.entity_id
_entity_poly.type
_entity_poly.pdbx_seq_one_letter_code
_entity_poly.pdbx_strand_id
1 'polypeptide(L)'
;AGRYKAMMATVETRPIWVWVHISISNPRKTHVARNGEARRYDDPFWLYAYPPTEWGCKCKVIARRDSDIEDQNLNLIQTQPEDIEQHPVIIGKSSFTGQDVVSTQTRIRIKQQNGSESFFSPAPGFNSHPASGYLLDMELVKRAADLVGAEKGIQQVQQMLLSQPRLKAHQAFVQNTLSFAKPQNKTSTVGVLDLKAIRFLTTKNMAIDSPIITISDHLLTGKKAQRHSDAGNAATLEEWLELPALIAQPSQILWDESNQSVLWITPSLNSENPKEVIKLSVRSRDGVMQIVSIFKVSIDSILGNLKSGVYEDVWSE
;
A
#
# COMPACT_ATOMS: atom_id res chain seq x y z
N ALA A 1 12.53 5.30 -2.30
CA ALA A 1 11.27 6.05 -2.45
C ALA A 1 11.46 7.34 -3.29
N GLY A 2 12.38 8.26 -2.97
CA GLY A 2 12.48 9.57 -3.66
C GLY A 2 12.72 9.47 -5.18
N ARG A 3 13.65 8.63 -5.64
CA ARG A 3 13.91 8.43 -7.07
C ARG A 3 12.70 7.86 -7.80
N TYR A 4 12.02 6.89 -7.20
CA TYR A 4 10.80 6.32 -7.76
C TYR A 4 9.73 7.41 -7.95
N LYS A 5 9.45 8.22 -6.92
CA LYS A 5 8.52 9.36 -7.02
C LYS A 5 8.88 10.32 -8.16
N ALA A 6 10.15 10.69 -8.29
CA ALA A 6 10.62 11.58 -9.37
C ALA A 6 10.43 10.94 -10.76
N MET A 7 10.65 9.64 -10.90
CA MET A 7 10.43 8.92 -12.16
C MET A 7 8.94 8.81 -12.48
N MET A 8 8.09 8.52 -11.49
CA MET A 8 6.64 8.50 -11.68
C MET A 8 6.07 9.86 -12.11
N ALA A 9 6.61 10.96 -11.60
CA ALA A 9 6.21 12.32 -12.01
C ALA A 9 6.51 12.63 -13.49
N THR A 10 7.32 11.82 -14.17
CA THR A 10 7.74 12.01 -15.56
C THR A 10 7.32 10.88 -16.50
N VAL A 11 6.44 9.97 -16.08
CA VAL A 11 6.09 8.76 -16.85
C VAL A 11 5.42 9.07 -18.18
N GLU A 12 4.69 10.18 -18.31
CA GLU A 12 4.06 10.59 -19.56
C GLU A 12 5.08 10.90 -20.65
N THR A 13 6.23 11.43 -20.28
CA THR A 13 7.31 11.78 -21.22
C THR A 13 8.46 10.77 -21.24
N ARG A 14 8.56 9.94 -20.20
CA ARG A 14 9.64 8.95 -19.98
C ARG A 14 9.09 7.63 -19.45
N PRO A 15 8.27 6.92 -20.22
CA PRO A 15 7.59 5.70 -19.76
C PRO A 15 8.50 4.48 -19.74
N ILE A 16 9.69 4.54 -20.33
CA ILE A 16 10.61 3.41 -20.42
C ILE A 16 11.60 3.47 -19.27
N TRP A 17 11.62 2.43 -18.46
CA TRP A 17 12.54 2.29 -17.33
C TRP A 17 13.63 1.28 -17.65
N VAL A 18 14.87 1.67 -17.44
CA VAL A 18 16.05 0.87 -17.78
C VAL A 18 16.79 0.50 -16.50
N TRP A 19 17.08 -0.78 -16.34
CA TRP A 19 17.93 -1.28 -15.27
C TRP A 19 19.40 -0.92 -15.55
N VAL A 20 20.04 -0.29 -14.57
CA VAL A 20 21.47 0.08 -14.66
C VAL A 20 22.22 -0.61 -13.53
N HIS A 21 23.11 -1.50 -13.92
CA HIS A 21 24.07 -2.09 -12.99
C HIS A 21 25.22 -1.11 -12.71
N ILE A 22 25.52 -0.90 -11.44
CA ILE A 22 26.68 -0.12 -11.02
C ILE A 22 27.83 -1.09 -10.71
N SER A 23 28.95 -0.93 -11.40
CA SER A 23 30.14 -1.75 -11.19
C SER A 23 30.63 -1.70 -9.73
N ILE A 24 30.88 -2.84 -9.16
CA ILE A 24 31.42 -3.03 -7.81
C ILE A 24 32.52 -4.09 -7.87
N SER A 25 33.36 -4.18 -6.82
CA SER A 25 34.49 -5.12 -6.77
C SER A 25 34.09 -6.60 -6.90
N ASN A 26 32.88 -6.98 -6.47
CA ASN A 26 32.36 -8.33 -6.62
C ASN A 26 30.92 -8.29 -7.17
N PRO A 27 30.75 -8.13 -8.50
CA PRO A 27 29.45 -7.97 -9.12
C PRO A 27 28.70 -9.31 -9.20
N ARG A 28 27.43 -9.29 -8.85
CA ARG A 28 26.56 -10.45 -8.99
C ARG A 28 26.17 -10.65 -10.45
N LYS A 29 26.43 -11.84 -10.98
CA LYS A 29 26.18 -12.20 -12.38
C LYS A 29 24.72 -11.91 -12.80
N THR A 30 23.77 -12.21 -11.91
CA THR A 30 22.33 -11.97 -12.15
C THR A 30 22.00 -10.48 -12.30
N HIS A 31 22.66 -9.59 -11.56
CA HIS A 31 22.48 -8.15 -11.68
C HIS A 31 23.17 -7.56 -12.91
N VAL A 32 24.37 -8.07 -13.21
CA VAL A 32 25.10 -7.68 -14.43
C VAL A 32 24.28 -8.03 -15.67
N ALA A 33 23.68 -9.23 -15.68
CA ALA A 33 22.85 -9.70 -16.79
C ALA A 33 21.59 -8.84 -17.04
N ARG A 34 21.17 -8.06 -16.08
CA ARG A 34 20.02 -7.13 -16.23
C ARG A 34 20.42 -5.77 -16.76
N ASN A 35 21.72 -5.46 -16.84
CA ASN A 35 22.17 -4.15 -17.27
C ASN A 35 21.71 -3.81 -18.69
N GLY A 36 21.02 -2.68 -18.85
CA GLY A 36 20.45 -2.25 -20.13
C GLY A 36 19.07 -2.86 -20.44
N GLU A 37 18.55 -3.78 -19.64
CA GLU A 37 17.16 -4.25 -19.82
C GLU A 37 16.18 -3.10 -19.59
N ALA A 38 15.34 -2.88 -20.58
CA ALA A 38 14.31 -1.85 -20.57
C ALA A 38 12.93 -2.48 -20.41
N ARG A 39 12.04 -1.84 -19.68
CA ARG A 39 10.62 -2.19 -19.54
C ARG A 39 9.80 -0.92 -19.43
N ARG A 40 8.54 -1.01 -19.78
CA ARG A 40 7.62 0.07 -19.43
C ARG A 40 7.54 0.22 -17.90
N TYR A 41 7.26 1.42 -17.45
CA TYR A 41 7.17 1.75 -16.00
C TYR A 41 6.08 0.94 -15.27
N ASP A 42 5.04 0.48 -15.98
CA ASP A 42 3.91 -0.31 -15.50
C ASP A 42 4.11 -1.84 -15.66
N ASP A 43 5.28 -2.28 -16.10
CA ASP A 43 5.61 -3.70 -16.22
C ASP A 43 5.60 -4.39 -14.85
N PRO A 44 4.93 -5.57 -14.72
CA PRO A 44 4.84 -6.30 -13.47
C PRO A 44 6.19 -6.66 -12.82
N PHE A 45 7.27 -6.72 -13.59
CA PHE A 45 8.63 -6.93 -13.08
C PHE A 45 8.98 -5.94 -11.97
N TRP A 46 8.61 -4.66 -12.13
CA TRP A 46 8.96 -3.62 -11.17
C TRP A 46 8.26 -3.77 -9.82
N LEU A 47 7.15 -4.50 -9.75
CA LEU A 47 6.45 -4.76 -8.49
C LEU A 47 7.30 -5.61 -7.52
N TYR A 48 8.20 -6.43 -8.06
CA TYR A 48 8.97 -7.39 -7.27
C TYR A 48 10.48 -7.18 -7.34
N ALA A 49 10.98 -6.57 -8.41
CA ALA A 49 12.39 -6.51 -8.73
C ALA A 49 12.95 -5.10 -8.94
N TYR A 50 12.31 -4.08 -8.37
CA TYR A 50 12.89 -2.73 -8.37
C TYR A 50 14.08 -2.64 -7.40
N PRO A 51 15.28 -2.16 -7.84
CA PRO A 51 16.45 -2.09 -6.96
C PRO A 51 16.25 -1.19 -5.71
N PRO A 52 16.83 -1.56 -4.56
CA PRO A 52 17.75 -2.68 -4.33
C PRO A 52 17.01 -4.02 -4.23
N THR A 53 17.56 -5.09 -4.82
CA THR A 53 16.96 -6.43 -4.84
C THR A 53 17.67 -7.42 -3.94
N GLU A 54 18.68 -6.99 -3.21
CA GLU A 54 19.37 -7.72 -2.13
C GLU A 54 20.34 -6.80 -1.37
N TRP A 55 20.93 -7.30 -0.30
CA TRP A 55 21.91 -6.57 0.50
C TRP A 55 23.12 -6.13 -0.33
N GLY A 56 23.51 -4.86 -0.17
CA GLY A 56 24.64 -4.28 -0.90
C GLY A 56 24.38 -4.03 -2.40
N CYS A 57 23.16 -4.21 -2.90
CA CYS A 57 22.81 -3.88 -4.26
C CYS A 57 22.99 -2.39 -4.53
N LYS A 58 23.79 -2.04 -5.58
CA LYS A 58 24.03 -0.66 -6.05
C LYS A 58 23.31 -0.34 -7.36
N CYS A 59 22.57 -1.31 -7.91
CA CYS A 59 21.79 -1.08 -9.15
C CYS A 59 20.78 0.05 -8.97
N LYS A 60 20.42 0.67 -10.07
CA LYS A 60 19.41 1.73 -10.13
C LYS A 60 18.54 1.58 -11.35
N VAL A 61 17.45 2.31 -11.37
CA VAL A 61 16.59 2.46 -12.56
C VAL A 61 16.68 3.89 -13.04
N ILE A 62 16.68 4.06 -14.36
CA ILE A 62 16.64 5.37 -15.04
C ILE A 62 15.46 5.41 -16.00
N ALA A 63 14.79 6.56 -16.10
CA ALA A 63 13.68 6.77 -17.01
C ALA A 63 14.16 7.27 -18.38
N ARG A 64 13.56 6.76 -19.46
CA ARG A 64 13.85 7.05 -20.85
C ARG A 64 12.57 7.38 -21.62
N ARG A 65 12.70 8.08 -22.75
CA ARG A 65 11.60 8.35 -23.69
C ARG A 65 11.34 7.11 -24.54
N ASP A 66 10.18 7.03 -25.18
CA ASP A 66 9.90 5.98 -26.16
C ASP A 66 10.88 6.02 -27.34
N SER A 67 11.28 7.23 -27.81
CA SER A 67 12.29 7.38 -28.87
C SER A 67 13.66 6.79 -28.49
N ASP A 68 14.01 6.78 -27.21
CA ASP A 68 15.30 6.24 -26.74
C ASP A 68 15.41 4.72 -26.97
N ILE A 69 14.29 4.01 -27.21
CA ILE A 69 14.31 2.57 -27.52
C ILE A 69 15.11 2.31 -28.80
N GLU A 70 14.82 3.04 -29.87
CA GLU A 70 15.51 2.92 -31.15
C GLU A 70 16.88 3.62 -31.10
N ASP A 71 16.92 4.87 -30.60
CA ASP A 71 18.12 5.71 -30.57
C ASP A 71 19.27 5.07 -29.77
N GLN A 72 18.97 4.33 -28.72
CA GLN A 72 19.95 3.69 -27.82
C GLN A 72 19.95 2.16 -27.95
N ASN A 73 19.21 1.60 -28.93
CA ASN A 73 19.05 0.15 -29.11
C ASN A 73 18.75 -0.61 -27.81
N LEU A 74 17.74 -0.13 -27.09
CA LEU A 74 17.39 -0.71 -25.79
C LEU A 74 16.69 -2.07 -25.97
N ASN A 75 17.08 -3.03 -25.18
CA ASN A 75 16.41 -4.34 -25.11
C ASN A 75 15.10 -4.22 -24.33
N LEU A 76 14.00 -3.91 -25.03
CA LEU A 76 12.67 -3.80 -24.43
C LEU A 76 12.09 -5.19 -24.16
N ILE A 77 11.84 -5.49 -22.90
CA ILE A 77 11.29 -6.74 -22.41
C ILE A 77 9.90 -6.46 -21.83
N GLN A 78 8.98 -7.38 -22.03
CA GLN A 78 7.66 -7.38 -21.40
C GLN A 78 7.54 -8.61 -20.50
N THR A 79 7.17 -8.38 -19.26
CA THR A 79 6.90 -9.43 -18.27
C THR A 79 5.39 -9.69 -18.23
N GLN A 80 4.99 -10.95 -18.36
CA GLN A 80 3.59 -11.34 -18.21
C GLN A 80 3.31 -11.80 -16.76
N PRO A 81 2.08 -11.69 -16.25
CA PRO A 81 1.74 -12.17 -14.90
C PRO A 81 2.12 -13.62 -14.64
N GLU A 82 2.00 -14.50 -15.65
CA GLU A 82 2.36 -15.92 -15.61
C GLU A 82 3.87 -16.17 -15.57
N ASP A 83 4.70 -15.17 -15.84
CA ASP A 83 6.15 -15.27 -15.70
C ASP A 83 6.61 -15.05 -14.25
N ILE A 84 5.67 -14.73 -13.33
CA ILE A 84 5.96 -14.40 -11.94
C ILE A 84 5.44 -15.52 -11.04
N GLU A 85 6.35 -16.20 -10.38
CA GLU A 85 6.06 -17.27 -9.43
C GLU A 85 6.45 -16.81 -8.02
N GLN A 86 5.66 -17.19 -7.02
CA GLN A 86 5.97 -16.98 -5.61
C GLN A 86 6.00 -18.32 -4.88
N HIS A 87 7.03 -18.56 -4.11
CA HIS A 87 7.19 -19.78 -3.34
C HIS A 87 7.77 -19.49 -1.95
N PRO A 88 7.42 -20.30 -0.95
CA PRO A 88 7.99 -20.18 0.38
C PRO A 88 9.46 -20.63 0.37
N VAL A 89 10.30 -19.89 1.10
CA VAL A 89 11.71 -20.25 1.31
C VAL A 89 12.07 -20.09 2.79
N ILE A 90 12.88 -21.00 3.30
CA ILE A 90 13.42 -20.89 4.64
C ILE A 90 14.58 -19.89 4.59
N ILE A 91 14.46 -18.79 5.36
CA ILE A 91 15.47 -17.72 5.41
C ILE A 91 16.38 -17.81 6.63
N GLY A 92 16.12 -18.73 7.53
CA GLY A 92 16.90 -18.95 8.74
C GLY A 92 16.11 -19.66 9.82
N LYS A 93 16.64 -19.66 11.03
CA LYS A 93 15.96 -20.17 12.22
C LYS A 93 15.75 -19.03 13.22
N SER A 94 14.61 -19.04 13.90
CA SER A 94 14.34 -18.12 14.99
C SER A 94 15.33 -18.38 16.14
N SER A 95 16.04 -17.34 16.57
CA SER A 95 16.94 -17.41 17.72
C SER A 95 16.21 -17.65 19.06
N PHE A 96 14.88 -17.42 19.06
CA PHE A 96 14.06 -17.60 20.27
C PHE A 96 13.38 -18.97 20.34
N THR A 97 12.97 -19.52 19.20
CA THR A 97 12.17 -20.76 19.17
C THR A 97 12.90 -21.94 18.50
N GLY A 98 13.99 -21.68 17.80
CA GLY A 98 14.69 -22.67 16.98
C GLY A 98 13.94 -23.14 15.72
N GLN A 99 12.70 -22.65 15.50
CA GLN A 99 11.87 -23.00 14.36
C GLN A 99 12.36 -22.29 13.09
N ASP A 100 12.06 -22.88 11.95
CA ASP A 100 12.36 -22.29 10.65
C ASP A 100 11.55 -21.01 10.43
N VAL A 101 12.24 -19.95 9.99
CA VAL A 101 11.63 -18.70 9.56
C VAL A 101 11.39 -18.79 8.06
N VAL A 102 10.11 -18.81 7.67
CA VAL A 102 9.71 -18.90 6.27
C VAL A 102 9.39 -17.49 5.74
N SER A 103 9.85 -17.19 4.54
CA SER A 103 9.52 -15.97 3.79
C SER A 103 9.05 -16.33 2.39
N THR A 104 8.45 -15.36 1.69
CA THR A 104 8.09 -15.54 0.28
C THR A 104 9.23 -15.03 -0.60
N GLN A 105 9.68 -15.85 -1.55
CA GLN A 105 10.59 -15.44 -2.61
C GLN A 105 9.82 -15.38 -3.95
N THR A 106 10.07 -14.32 -4.70
CA THR A 106 9.55 -14.16 -6.06
C THR A 106 10.60 -14.64 -7.05
N ARG A 107 10.20 -15.45 -8.02
CA ARG A 107 11.00 -15.88 -9.17
C ARG A 107 10.34 -15.35 -10.43
N ILE A 108 11.09 -14.62 -11.26
CA ILE A 108 10.60 -14.00 -12.48
C ILE A 108 11.30 -14.65 -13.66
N ARG A 109 10.54 -15.20 -14.60
CA ARG A 109 11.02 -15.66 -15.87
C ARG A 109 11.18 -14.48 -16.81
N ILE A 110 12.34 -14.34 -17.42
CA ILE A 110 12.68 -13.26 -18.35
C ILE A 110 12.93 -13.85 -19.72
N LYS A 111 12.05 -13.52 -20.63
CA LYS A 111 12.15 -13.90 -22.04
C LYS A 111 12.83 -12.78 -22.82
N GLN A 112 13.97 -13.08 -23.40
CA GLN A 112 14.73 -12.12 -24.20
C GLN A 112 14.19 -12.09 -25.63
N GLN A 113 14.42 -10.99 -26.35
CA GLN A 113 13.99 -10.86 -27.76
C GLN A 113 14.59 -11.94 -28.67
N ASN A 114 15.77 -12.46 -28.36
CA ASN A 114 16.42 -13.54 -29.11
C ASN A 114 15.87 -14.94 -28.78
N GLY A 115 14.78 -15.02 -28.01
CA GLY A 115 14.14 -16.29 -27.61
C GLY A 115 14.81 -17.00 -26.43
N SER A 116 15.92 -16.50 -25.89
CA SER A 116 16.52 -17.09 -24.70
C SER A 116 15.72 -16.71 -23.45
N GLU A 117 15.70 -17.64 -22.47
CA GLU A 117 15.04 -17.44 -21.18
C GLU A 117 16.07 -17.43 -20.06
N SER A 118 15.78 -16.62 -19.06
CA SER A 118 16.53 -16.60 -17.80
C SER A 118 15.59 -16.37 -16.63
N PHE A 119 16.09 -16.61 -15.42
CA PHE A 119 15.32 -16.33 -14.21
C PHE A 119 16.01 -15.27 -13.35
N PHE A 120 15.20 -14.47 -12.70
CA PHE A 120 15.66 -13.49 -11.72
C PHE A 120 14.82 -13.63 -10.45
N SER A 121 15.49 -13.71 -9.30
CA SER A 121 14.85 -13.77 -7.99
C SER A 121 15.50 -12.73 -7.08
N PRO A 122 14.76 -11.69 -6.68
CA PRO A 122 15.21 -10.84 -5.58
C PRO A 122 15.42 -11.67 -4.31
N ALA A 123 16.37 -11.28 -3.48
CA ALA A 123 16.55 -11.93 -2.20
C ALA A 123 15.28 -11.83 -1.34
N PRO A 124 14.98 -12.81 -0.49
CA PRO A 124 13.84 -12.75 0.41
C PRO A 124 13.86 -11.45 1.23
N GLY A 125 12.71 -10.77 1.29
CA GLY A 125 12.59 -9.44 1.91
C GLY A 125 12.94 -8.25 1.01
N PHE A 126 13.48 -8.48 -0.19
CA PHE A 126 13.74 -7.44 -1.21
C PHE A 126 12.79 -7.51 -2.42
N ASN A 127 11.83 -8.40 -2.39
CA ASN A 127 10.77 -8.55 -3.40
C ASN A 127 9.64 -7.55 -3.21
N SER A 128 9.96 -6.33 -2.77
CA SER A 128 8.99 -5.26 -2.56
C SER A 128 9.31 -4.08 -3.47
N HIS A 129 8.25 -3.48 -4.01
CA HIS A 129 8.33 -2.29 -4.81
C HIS A 129 8.52 -1.04 -3.92
N PRO A 130 9.27 0.00 -4.34
CA PRO A 130 9.38 1.26 -3.58
C PRO A 130 8.05 1.99 -3.36
N ALA A 131 7.06 1.68 -4.19
CA ALA A 131 5.68 2.08 -4.06
C ALA A 131 4.81 0.95 -3.49
N SER A 132 5.41 -0.09 -2.93
CA SER A 132 4.63 -1.16 -2.31
C SER A 132 3.70 -0.57 -1.24
N GLY A 133 2.45 -0.89 -1.33
CA GLY A 133 1.39 -0.29 -0.56
C GLY A 133 0.72 0.85 -1.34
N TYR A 134 0.76 2.05 -0.83
CA TYR A 134 -0.13 3.14 -1.23
C TYR A 134 0.30 3.96 -2.46
N LEU A 135 1.58 4.00 -2.83
CA LEU A 135 2.03 4.88 -3.93
C LEU A 135 1.51 4.43 -5.30
N LEU A 136 1.41 3.12 -5.52
CA LEU A 136 0.77 2.58 -6.73
C LEU A 136 -0.73 2.90 -6.73
N ASP A 137 -1.38 2.75 -5.59
CA ASP A 137 -2.81 3.02 -5.47
C ASP A 137 -3.13 4.52 -5.63
N MET A 138 -2.23 5.42 -5.20
CA MET A 138 -2.33 6.87 -5.50
C MET A 138 -2.33 7.13 -7.01
N GLU A 139 -1.42 6.49 -7.74
CA GLU A 139 -1.34 6.64 -9.18
C GLU A 139 -2.55 6.02 -9.88
N LEU A 140 -3.03 4.86 -9.42
CA LEU A 140 -4.23 4.23 -9.96
C LEU A 140 -5.46 5.10 -9.81
N VAL A 141 -5.69 5.72 -8.64
CA VAL A 141 -6.85 6.58 -8.44
C VAL A 141 -6.77 7.84 -9.29
N LYS A 142 -5.58 8.43 -9.45
CA LYS A 142 -5.37 9.57 -10.33
C LYS A 142 -5.70 9.21 -11.78
N ARG A 143 -5.16 8.13 -12.31
CA ARG A 143 -5.43 7.67 -13.68
C ARG A 143 -6.88 7.31 -13.91
N ALA A 144 -7.51 6.63 -12.95
CA ALA A 144 -8.92 6.32 -13.05
C ALA A 144 -9.76 7.61 -13.11
N ALA A 145 -9.43 8.60 -12.27
CA ALA A 145 -10.09 9.91 -12.30
C ALA A 145 -9.90 10.66 -13.63
N ASP A 146 -8.68 10.62 -14.20
CA ASP A 146 -8.36 11.25 -15.49
C ASP A 146 -9.12 10.58 -16.65
N LEU A 147 -9.29 9.24 -16.61
CA LEU A 147 -9.93 8.49 -17.69
C LEU A 147 -11.46 8.54 -17.66
N VAL A 148 -12.09 8.45 -16.50
CA VAL A 148 -13.54 8.29 -16.35
C VAL A 148 -14.21 9.33 -15.46
N GLY A 149 -13.47 10.32 -15.01
CA GLY A 149 -13.91 11.35 -14.06
C GLY A 149 -13.73 10.91 -12.59
N ALA A 150 -13.58 11.90 -11.71
CA ALA A 150 -13.18 11.67 -10.32
C ALA A 150 -14.13 10.71 -9.56
N GLU A 151 -15.43 10.87 -9.69
CA GLU A 151 -16.41 10.05 -8.99
C GLU A 151 -16.33 8.57 -9.40
N LYS A 152 -16.40 8.33 -10.72
CA LYS A 152 -16.31 6.96 -11.26
C LYS A 152 -14.93 6.35 -11.00
N GLY A 153 -13.87 7.15 -11.09
CA GLY A 153 -12.51 6.71 -10.80
C GLY A 153 -12.34 6.25 -9.34
N ILE A 154 -12.86 7.01 -8.39
CA ILE A 154 -12.89 6.63 -6.96
C ILE A 154 -13.69 5.34 -6.75
N GLN A 155 -14.88 5.23 -7.37
CA GLN A 155 -15.71 4.02 -7.27
C GLN A 155 -14.99 2.78 -7.82
N GLN A 156 -14.32 2.89 -8.98
CA GLN A 156 -13.56 1.78 -9.57
C GLN A 156 -12.40 1.34 -8.67
N VAL A 157 -11.66 2.30 -8.09
CA VAL A 157 -10.57 1.97 -7.17
C VAL A 157 -11.12 1.35 -5.88
N GLN A 158 -12.24 1.83 -5.35
CA GLN A 158 -12.90 1.21 -4.20
C GLN A 158 -13.29 -0.25 -4.50
N GLN A 159 -13.88 -0.53 -5.66
CA GLN A 159 -14.20 -1.89 -6.08
C GLN A 159 -12.95 -2.77 -6.23
N MET A 160 -11.87 -2.22 -6.79
CA MET A 160 -10.59 -2.91 -6.91
C MET A 160 -10.01 -3.26 -5.53
N LEU A 161 -10.07 -2.35 -4.56
CA LEU A 161 -9.60 -2.61 -3.19
C LEU A 161 -10.41 -3.71 -2.48
N LEU A 162 -11.68 -3.88 -2.84
CA LEU A 162 -12.56 -4.95 -2.34
C LEU A 162 -12.46 -6.27 -3.14
N SER A 163 -11.62 -6.32 -4.17
CA SER A 163 -11.41 -7.56 -4.92
C SER A 163 -10.71 -8.63 -4.07
N GLN A 164 -11.01 -9.90 -4.34
CA GLN A 164 -10.43 -11.03 -3.59
C GLN A 164 -8.89 -11.01 -3.49
N PRO A 165 -8.13 -10.69 -4.56
CA PRO A 165 -6.66 -10.59 -4.45
C PRO A 165 -6.22 -9.49 -3.47
N ARG A 166 -6.90 -8.34 -3.47
CA ARG A 166 -6.58 -7.20 -2.58
C ARG A 166 -6.94 -7.49 -1.13
N LEU A 167 -8.10 -8.09 -0.88
CA LEU A 167 -8.50 -8.51 0.46
C LEU A 167 -7.52 -9.54 1.03
N LYS A 168 -7.15 -10.56 0.25
CA LYS A 168 -6.10 -11.53 0.65
C LYS A 168 -4.76 -10.88 0.94
N ALA A 169 -4.35 -9.90 0.13
CA ALA A 169 -3.11 -9.16 0.36
C ALA A 169 -3.16 -8.34 1.67
N HIS A 170 -4.31 -7.72 1.97
CA HIS A 170 -4.52 -7.03 3.24
C HIS A 170 -4.53 -8.00 4.43
N GLN A 171 -5.22 -9.13 4.32
CA GLN A 171 -5.23 -10.16 5.36
C GLN A 171 -3.82 -10.71 5.64
N ALA A 172 -3.03 -10.96 4.57
CA ALA A 172 -1.63 -11.34 4.71
C ALA A 172 -0.79 -10.23 5.37
N PHE A 173 -1.03 -8.95 5.06
CA PHE A 173 -0.39 -7.82 5.75
C PHE A 173 -0.68 -7.84 7.25
N VAL A 174 -1.94 -8.00 7.65
CA VAL A 174 -2.36 -8.07 9.07
C VAL A 174 -1.71 -9.25 9.78
N GLN A 175 -1.83 -10.46 9.22
CA GLN A 175 -1.28 -11.69 9.81
C GLN A 175 0.24 -11.62 9.95
N ASN A 176 0.94 -11.19 8.90
CA ASN A 176 2.39 -11.01 8.92
C ASN A 176 2.80 -9.96 9.95
N THR A 177 2.08 -8.83 10.05
CA THR A 177 2.38 -7.78 11.03
C THR A 177 2.29 -8.33 12.45
N LEU A 178 1.24 -9.07 12.76
CA LEU A 178 1.02 -9.63 14.09
C LEU A 178 2.02 -10.74 14.45
N SER A 179 2.65 -11.38 13.46
CA SER A 179 3.70 -12.38 13.70
C SER A 179 5.05 -11.78 14.11
N PHE A 180 5.24 -10.46 13.93
CA PHE A 180 6.46 -9.77 14.34
C PHE A 180 6.30 -9.04 15.67
N ALA A 181 7.33 -9.09 16.51
CA ALA A 181 7.34 -8.39 17.79
C ALA A 181 7.43 -6.86 17.65
N LYS A 182 7.84 -6.36 16.50
CA LYS A 182 8.05 -4.92 16.22
C LYS A 182 7.56 -4.56 14.83
N PRO A 183 7.08 -3.31 14.62
CA PRO A 183 6.72 -2.80 13.30
C PRO A 183 7.89 -2.89 12.31
N GLN A 184 7.56 -3.17 11.05
CA GLN A 184 8.50 -3.31 9.93
C GLN A 184 8.44 -2.12 8.96
N ASN A 185 7.75 -1.02 9.34
CA ASN A 185 7.47 0.15 8.51
C ASN A 185 6.70 -0.18 7.21
N LYS A 186 5.80 -1.15 7.30
CA LYS A 186 4.92 -1.54 6.20
C LYS A 186 3.60 -0.77 6.25
N THR A 187 3.01 -0.59 5.09
CA THR A 187 1.74 0.13 4.91
C THR A 187 0.84 -0.65 3.97
N SER A 188 -0.46 -0.70 4.28
CA SER A 188 -1.49 -1.27 3.41
C SER A 188 -2.52 -0.20 3.05
N THR A 189 -2.99 -0.19 1.81
CA THR A 189 -4.16 0.60 1.42
C THR A 189 -5.42 -0.15 1.81
N VAL A 190 -6.33 0.54 2.48
CA VAL A 190 -7.56 -0.06 3.01
C VAL A 190 -8.84 0.59 2.50
N GLY A 191 -8.74 1.72 1.79
CA GLY A 191 -9.91 2.40 1.23
C GLY A 191 -9.56 3.66 0.47
N VAL A 192 -10.59 4.38 0.05
CA VAL A 192 -10.51 5.71 -0.55
C VAL A 192 -11.58 6.60 0.05
N LEU A 193 -11.31 7.92 0.11
CA LEU A 193 -12.31 8.94 0.40
C LEU A 193 -13.33 9.01 -0.74
N ASP A 194 -14.59 9.15 -0.43
CA ASP A 194 -15.59 9.54 -1.41
C ASP A 194 -15.48 11.04 -1.76
N LEU A 195 -16.19 11.44 -2.83
CA LEU A 195 -16.16 12.83 -3.29
C LEU A 195 -16.78 13.82 -2.28
N LYS A 196 -17.77 13.40 -1.50
CA LYS A 196 -18.39 14.26 -0.48
C LYS A 196 -17.38 14.56 0.62
N ALA A 197 -16.70 13.52 1.13
CA ALA A 197 -15.64 13.69 2.12
C ALA A 197 -14.48 14.56 1.61
N ILE A 198 -14.05 14.38 0.35
CA ILE A 198 -13.01 15.21 -0.27
C ILE A 198 -13.45 16.69 -0.32
N ARG A 199 -14.66 16.97 -0.80
CA ARG A 199 -15.20 18.34 -0.87
C ARG A 199 -15.28 18.97 0.51
N PHE A 200 -15.84 18.26 1.48
CA PHE A 200 -15.91 18.71 2.87
C PHE A 200 -14.53 19.08 3.44
N LEU A 201 -13.55 18.20 3.29
CA LEU A 201 -12.20 18.44 3.77
C LEU A 201 -11.51 19.63 3.08
N THR A 202 -11.86 19.88 1.81
CA THR A 202 -11.40 21.08 1.11
C THR A 202 -11.96 22.36 1.75
N THR A 203 -13.21 22.35 2.23
CA THR A 203 -13.77 23.50 2.98
C THR A 203 -13.08 23.73 4.32
N LYS A 204 -12.49 22.68 4.90
CA LYS A 204 -11.68 22.74 6.13
C LYS A 204 -10.21 23.11 5.86
N ASN A 205 -9.87 23.56 4.64
CA ASN A 205 -8.51 23.90 4.19
C ASN A 205 -7.50 22.74 4.31
N MET A 206 -7.97 21.50 4.26
CA MET A 206 -7.09 20.34 4.24
C MET A 206 -6.60 20.07 2.83
N ALA A 207 -5.28 20.09 2.64
CA ALA A 207 -4.68 19.63 1.39
C ALA A 207 -4.77 18.10 1.30
N ILE A 208 -5.45 17.61 0.25
CA ILE A 208 -5.58 16.18 -0.05
C ILE A 208 -4.90 15.93 -1.39
N ASP A 209 -3.68 15.40 -1.37
CA ASP A 209 -2.94 15.07 -2.59
C ASP A 209 -3.49 13.77 -3.21
N SER A 210 -4.00 12.87 -2.36
CA SER A 210 -4.63 11.63 -2.81
C SER A 210 -5.75 11.19 -1.85
N PRO A 211 -6.87 10.70 -2.38
CA PRO A 211 -7.97 10.21 -1.56
C PRO A 211 -7.72 8.83 -0.94
N ILE A 212 -6.57 8.21 -1.18
CA ILE A 212 -6.24 6.87 -0.66
C ILE A 212 -6.16 6.89 0.86
N ILE A 213 -6.82 5.90 1.50
CA ILE A 213 -6.76 5.66 2.95
C ILE A 213 -5.81 4.50 3.22
N THR A 214 -4.84 4.72 4.10
CA THR A 214 -3.80 3.76 4.42
C THR A 214 -3.75 3.43 5.91
N ILE A 215 -3.17 2.27 6.22
CA ILE A 215 -2.84 1.82 7.57
C ILE A 215 -1.37 1.42 7.64
N SER A 216 -0.69 1.83 8.71
CA SER A 216 0.67 1.41 9.02
C SER A 216 0.65 0.24 10.01
N ASP A 217 1.62 -0.68 9.88
CA ASP A 217 1.86 -1.79 10.81
C ASP A 217 2.11 -1.33 12.26
N HIS A 218 2.58 -0.10 12.46
CA HIS A 218 2.70 0.52 13.78
C HIS A 218 1.36 0.63 14.52
N LEU A 219 0.24 0.67 13.79
CA LEU A 219 -1.06 0.77 14.42
C LEU A 219 -1.53 -0.57 15.00
N LEU A 220 -1.08 -1.70 14.44
CA LEU A 220 -1.42 -3.05 14.90
C LEU A 220 -0.54 -3.53 16.07
N THR A 221 0.74 -3.13 16.11
CA THR A 221 1.73 -3.69 17.06
C THR A 221 2.44 -2.63 17.90
N GLY A 222 2.10 -1.36 17.72
CA GLY A 222 2.73 -0.25 18.43
C GLY A 222 2.09 0.04 19.80
N LYS A 223 2.64 1.04 20.50
CA LYS A 223 2.17 1.47 21.83
C LYS A 223 0.67 1.83 21.88
N LYS A 224 0.08 2.27 20.77
CA LYS A 224 -1.37 2.57 20.71
C LYS A 224 -2.20 1.30 20.75
N ALA A 225 -1.81 0.27 20.00
CA ALA A 225 -2.47 -1.04 20.03
C ALA A 225 -2.49 -1.60 21.46
N GLN A 226 -1.34 -1.56 22.14
CA GLN A 226 -1.23 -2.02 23.51
C GLN A 226 -2.18 -1.26 24.45
N ARG A 227 -2.20 0.08 24.38
CA ARG A 227 -3.12 0.87 25.23
C ARG A 227 -4.60 0.54 25.02
N HIS A 228 -5.01 0.30 23.77
CA HIS A 228 -6.41 -0.10 23.50
C HIS A 228 -6.70 -1.52 23.97
N SER A 229 -5.72 -2.42 23.88
CA SER A 229 -5.82 -3.76 24.44
C SER A 229 -5.98 -3.72 25.98
N ASP A 230 -5.12 -2.94 26.65
CA ASP A 230 -5.16 -2.78 28.11
C ASP A 230 -6.47 -2.13 28.59
N ALA A 231 -7.06 -1.26 27.78
CA ALA A 231 -8.36 -0.62 28.03
C ALA A 231 -9.57 -1.50 27.65
N GLY A 232 -9.35 -2.69 27.07
CA GLY A 232 -10.42 -3.60 26.66
C GLY A 232 -11.26 -3.11 25.48
N ASN A 233 -10.80 -2.09 24.75
CA ASN A 233 -11.52 -1.49 23.62
C ASN A 233 -10.79 -1.61 22.28
N ALA A 234 -9.82 -2.52 22.16
CA ALA A 234 -9.10 -2.78 20.93
C ALA A 234 -10.03 -3.38 19.86
N ALA A 235 -9.74 -3.10 18.60
CA ALA A 235 -10.32 -3.82 17.48
C ALA A 235 -9.88 -5.29 17.50
N THR A 236 -10.79 -6.21 17.17
CA THR A 236 -10.52 -7.64 17.11
C THR A 236 -9.69 -8.01 15.88
N LEU A 237 -9.12 -9.21 15.86
CA LEU A 237 -8.42 -9.72 14.69
C LEU A 237 -9.32 -9.71 13.44
N GLU A 238 -10.56 -10.12 13.58
CA GLU A 238 -11.52 -10.14 12.47
C GLU A 238 -11.80 -8.74 11.93
N GLU A 239 -11.97 -7.75 12.81
CA GLU A 239 -12.15 -6.35 12.45
C GLU A 239 -10.90 -5.79 11.71
N TRP A 240 -9.71 -6.22 12.08
CA TRP A 240 -8.49 -5.90 11.33
C TRP A 240 -8.43 -6.55 9.96
N LEU A 241 -8.85 -7.81 9.84
CA LEU A 241 -8.85 -8.55 8.57
C LEU A 241 -9.89 -7.99 7.59
N GLU A 242 -11.04 -7.55 8.10
CA GLU A 242 -12.16 -7.02 7.32
C GLU A 242 -12.15 -5.48 7.19
N LEU A 243 -11.08 -4.82 7.62
CA LEU A 243 -10.98 -3.36 7.63
C LEU A 243 -11.29 -2.69 6.28
N PRO A 244 -10.86 -3.21 5.11
CA PRO A 244 -11.25 -2.61 3.82
C PRO A 244 -12.76 -2.62 3.57
N ALA A 245 -13.47 -3.67 3.98
CA ALA A 245 -14.92 -3.76 3.85
C ALA A 245 -15.62 -2.80 4.81
N LEU A 246 -15.15 -2.69 6.04
CA LEU A 246 -15.67 -1.75 7.05
C LEU A 246 -15.52 -0.29 6.60
N ILE A 247 -14.39 0.08 6.01
CA ILE A 247 -14.16 1.44 5.49
C ILE A 247 -15.02 1.73 4.27
N ALA A 248 -15.30 0.73 3.46
CA ALA A 248 -16.12 0.89 2.26
C ALA A 248 -17.60 1.16 2.56
N GLN A 249 -18.09 0.77 3.73
CA GLN A 249 -19.49 0.89 4.13
C GLN A 249 -19.60 1.44 5.57
N PRO A 250 -19.16 2.68 5.83
CA PRO A 250 -19.30 3.28 7.15
C PRO A 250 -20.76 3.57 7.47
N SER A 251 -21.12 3.47 8.72
CA SER A 251 -22.43 3.95 9.20
C SER A 251 -22.50 5.47 9.16
N GLN A 252 -21.37 6.15 9.41
CA GLN A 252 -21.27 7.59 9.45
C GLN A 252 -19.84 8.05 9.24
N ILE A 253 -19.65 9.21 8.62
CA ILE A 253 -18.36 9.91 8.55
C ILE A 253 -18.51 11.26 9.23
N LEU A 254 -17.66 11.52 10.22
CA LEU A 254 -17.70 12.73 11.04
C LEU A 254 -16.39 13.49 10.96
N TRP A 255 -16.44 14.78 11.22
CA TRP A 255 -15.28 15.64 11.40
C TRP A 255 -15.09 15.95 12.88
N ASP A 256 -13.88 15.76 13.38
CA ASP A 256 -13.42 16.15 14.71
C ASP A 256 -12.55 17.38 14.60
N GLU A 257 -13.14 18.55 14.86
CA GLU A 257 -12.47 19.85 14.77
C GLU A 257 -11.27 19.92 15.73
N SER A 258 -11.44 19.40 16.94
CA SER A 258 -10.41 19.47 17.99
C SER A 258 -9.14 18.70 17.62
N ASN A 259 -9.30 17.59 16.89
CA ASN A 259 -8.21 16.73 16.49
C ASN A 259 -7.83 16.84 15.01
N GLN A 260 -8.52 17.70 14.24
CA GLN A 260 -8.33 17.87 12.79
C GLN A 260 -8.29 16.49 12.09
N SER A 261 -9.31 15.68 12.32
CA SER A 261 -9.39 14.31 11.84
C SER A 261 -10.77 13.93 11.36
N VAL A 262 -10.82 13.15 10.30
CA VAL A 262 -12.04 12.49 9.86
C VAL A 262 -12.25 11.22 10.68
N LEU A 263 -13.44 11.03 11.18
CA LEU A 263 -13.82 9.85 11.95
C LEU A 263 -14.71 8.96 11.08
N TRP A 264 -14.27 7.73 10.86
CA TRP A 264 -15.08 6.66 10.30
C TRP A 264 -15.76 5.90 11.42
N ILE A 265 -17.07 5.83 11.39
CA ILE A 265 -17.86 5.05 12.35
C ILE A 265 -18.43 3.85 11.60
N THR A 266 -18.08 2.66 12.05
CA THR A 266 -18.54 1.39 11.46
C THR A 266 -19.12 0.49 12.54
N PRO A 267 -20.05 -0.44 12.20
CA PRO A 267 -20.50 -1.43 13.17
C PRO A 267 -19.31 -2.25 13.70
N SER A 268 -19.35 -2.61 14.97
CA SER A 268 -18.42 -3.61 15.52
C SER A 268 -18.86 -4.99 15.07
N LEU A 269 -17.89 -5.77 14.57
CA LEU A 269 -18.11 -7.18 14.26
C LEU A 269 -18.09 -7.97 15.57
N ASN A 270 -18.90 -8.92 15.77
CA ASN A 270 -18.89 -9.82 16.96
C ASN A 270 -18.97 -9.12 18.32
N SER A 271 -19.59 -7.95 18.41
CA SER A 271 -19.86 -7.33 19.69
C SER A 271 -21.17 -7.87 20.28
N GLU A 272 -21.13 -8.33 21.53
CA GLU A 272 -22.34 -8.65 22.30
C GLU A 272 -23.16 -7.39 22.62
N ASN A 273 -22.54 -6.22 22.55
CA ASN A 273 -23.19 -4.94 22.77
C ASN A 273 -23.58 -4.29 21.44
N PRO A 274 -24.88 -4.25 21.07
CA PRO A 274 -25.32 -3.66 19.79
C PRO A 274 -25.09 -2.14 19.68
N LYS A 275 -24.75 -1.50 20.81
CA LYS A 275 -24.38 -0.07 20.83
C LYS A 275 -22.88 0.17 20.66
N GLU A 276 -22.07 -0.86 20.50
CA GLU A 276 -20.65 -0.72 20.29
C GLU A 276 -20.32 -0.53 18.81
N VAL A 277 -19.57 0.49 18.52
CA VAL A 277 -19.10 0.81 17.17
C VAL A 277 -17.58 0.95 17.14
N ILE A 278 -16.99 0.73 15.98
CA ILE A 278 -15.58 0.99 15.73
C ILE A 278 -15.44 2.45 15.31
N LYS A 279 -14.59 3.18 16.00
CA LYS A 279 -14.16 4.53 15.63
C LYS A 279 -12.75 4.52 15.06
N LEU A 280 -12.62 4.92 13.79
CA LEU A 280 -11.34 5.13 13.14
C LEU A 280 -11.09 6.63 13.00
N SER A 281 -9.92 7.09 13.43
CA SER A 281 -9.49 8.46 13.16
C SER A 281 -8.51 8.48 11.99
N VAL A 282 -8.78 9.31 11.00
CA VAL A 282 -8.02 9.40 9.74
C VAL A 282 -7.48 10.83 9.60
N ARG A 283 -6.20 10.96 9.30
CA ARG A 283 -5.53 12.26 9.12
C ARG A 283 -4.69 12.26 7.85
N SER A 284 -4.50 13.43 7.27
CA SER A 284 -3.54 13.61 6.18
C SER A 284 -2.11 13.45 6.69
N ARG A 285 -1.34 12.58 6.05
CA ARG A 285 0.09 12.38 6.28
C ARG A 285 0.77 11.97 4.97
N ASP A 286 1.89 12.59 4.66
CA ASP A 286 2.72 12.25 3.49
C ASP A 286 1.91 12.19 2.17
N GLY A 287 0.92 13.08 2.01
CA GLY A 287 0.07 13.18 0.83
C GLY A 287 -1.04 12.14 0.71
N VAL A 288 -1.27 11.33 1.75
CA VAL A 288 -2.37 10.36 1.81
C VAL A 288 -3.13 10.48 3.12
N MET A 289 -4.34 9.93 3.13
CA MET A 289 -5.10 9.80 4.36
C MET A 289 -4.65 8.56 5.12
N GLN A 290 -4.19 8.72 6.36
CA GLN A 290 -3.70 7.62 7.19
C GLN A 290 -4.60 7.42 8.41
N ILE A 291 -5.00 6.17 8.67
CA ILE A 291 -5.63 5.80 9.93
C ILE A 291 -4.58 5.93 11.03
N VAL A 292 -4.86 6.79 12.00
CA VAL A 292 -3.96 7.06 13.13
C VAL A 292 -4.44 6.47 14.45
N SER A 293 -5.70 6.00 14.49
CA SER A 293 -6.28 5.33 15.66
C SER A 293 -7.49 4.50 15.23
N ILE A 294 -7.70 3.35 15.87
CA ILE A 294 -8.86 2.48 15.72
C ILE A 294 -9.16 1.84 17.06
N PHE A 295 -10.40 1.95 17.55
CA PHE A 295 -10.83 1.35 18.77
C PHE A 295 -12.37 1.37 18.89
N LYS A 296 -12.91 0.59 19.81
CA LYS A 296 -14.34 0.47 20.08
C LYS A 296 -14.82 1.54 21.03
N VAL A 297 -15.99 2.09 20.75
CA VAL A 297 -16.68 3.09 21.58
C VAL A 297 -18.18 2.83 21.60
N SER A 298 -18.88 3.36 22.61
CA SER A 298 -20.34 3.37 22.60
C SER A 298 -20.88 4.37 21.58
N ILE A 299 -21.91 3.99 20.83
CA ILE A 299 -22.61 4.88 19.92
C ILE A 299 -23.21 6.09 20.65
N ASP A 300 -23.61 5.92 21.91
CA ASP A 300 -24.14 7.01 22.74
C ASP A 300 -23.09 8.12 22.96
N SER A 301 -21.79 7.76 23.04
CA SER A 301 -20.69 8.73 23.10
C SER A 301 -20.52 9.50 21.78
N ILE A 302 -20.67 8.83 20.64
CA ILE A 302 -20.64 9.49 19.32
C ILE A 302 -21.79 10.48 19.19
N LEU A 303 -23.01 10.06 19.53
CA LEU A 303 -24.21 10.90 19.46
C LEU A 303 -24.13 12.09 20.43
N GLY A 304 -23.53 11.90 21.64
CA GLY A 304 -23.29 12.97 22.58
C GLY A 304 -22.37 14.06 22.02
N ASN A 305 -21.27 13.65 21.39
CA ASN A 305 -20.32 14.56 20.77
C ASN A 305 -20.90 15.30 19.55
N LEU A 306 -21.76 14.65 18.78
CA LEU A 306 -22.52 15.32 17.69
C LEU A 306 -23.48 16.39 18.25
N LYS A 307 -24.26 16.06 19.29
CA LYS A 307 -25.20 16.99 19.92
C LYS A 307 -24.51 18.19 20.55
N SER A 308 -23.32 18.00 21.09
CA SER A 308 -22.50 19.09 21.69
C SER A 308 -21.71 19.90 20.67
N GLY A 309 -21.76 19.56 19.38
CA GLY A 309 -21.01 20.24 18.33
C GLY A 309 -19.50 19.95 18.31
N VAL A 310 -19.04 18.94 19.07
CA VAL A 310 -17.64 18.48 19.03
C VAL A 310 -17.34 17.76 17.73
N TYR A 311 -18.34 17.02 17.21
CA TYR A 311 -18.29 16.38 15.91
C TYR A 311 -19.28 17.02 14.94
N GLU A 312 -18.91 17.08 13.67
CA GLU A 312 -19.72 17.58 12.55
C GLU A 312 -19.93 16.42 11.57
N ASP A 313 -21.15 16.27 11.04
CA ASP A 313 -21.44 15.22 10.06
C ASP A 313 -20.93 15.65 8.67
N VAL A 314 -20.05 14.85 8.09
CA VAL A 314 -19.44 15.09 6.76
C VAL A 314 -20.45 14.91 5.63
N TRP A 315 -21.50 14.10 5.85
CA TRP A 315 -22.52 13.81 4.85
C TRP A 315 -23.81 14.63 5.01
N SER A 316 -23.96 15.37 6.11
CA SER A 316 -25.06 16.35 6.23
C SER A 316 -24.82 17.51 5.26
N GLU A 317 -25.77 17.79 4.39
CA GLU A 317 -25.83 18.99 3.56
C GLU A 317 -26.26 20.19 4.39
#